data_e222e7c3c93cd183e359d64faf49bf45
#
_entry.id   e222e7c3c93cd183e359d64faf49bf45
#
_cell.length_a   1.000
_cell.length_b   1.000
_cell.length_c   1.000
_cell.angle_alpha   90.00
_cell.angle_beta   90.00
_cell.angle_gamma   90.00
#
_symmetry.space_group_name_H-M   'P 1'
#
loop_
_entity.id
_entity.type
_entity.pdbx_description
1 polymer ?
#
loop_
_entity_poly.entity_id
_entity_poly.type
_entity_poly.pdbx_seq_one_letter_code
_entity_poly.pdbx_strand_id
1 'polypeptide(L)'
;MHLLRLSCWAALALTLTWPVASAANSPTKPSGIASAAPCGELVATLPNVRRELCESAQLVPVARSVRGRLIYARDIVPTQPGLRVLVVGAIHGDELSSAAVALHWIRLAGQPPADTPQSIHWRFVPVLNPDGVLARPPTRVNASGVDLNRNFPTPNWQRDARIYWEKRTSRDPRRWPGPQPLSEPESRFLHEQMRSFNPQLIVSIHAPYGVLDFDGPSVPPSRLGRLYLDQVGIFPGSLGNYGGVHKGVPVVTVELPNSLRTPLDAEMRQMWFDLLRWATERLGPVATGGRTP
;
A
#
# COMPACT_ATOMS: atom_id res chain seq x y z
N MET A 1 -75.05 -26.26 53.68
CA MET A 1 -74.58 -27.51 53.09
C MET A 1 -74.80 -27.43 51.58
N HIS A 2 -73.83 -26.93 50.80
CA HIS A 2 -73.90 -26.84 49.34
C HIS A 2 -72.68 -27.52 48.73
N LEU A 3 -73.02 -28.55 47.99
CA LEU A 3 -72.02 -29.31 47.17
C LEU A 3 -71.73 -28.51 45.89
N LEU A 4 -70.45 -28.14 45.70
CA LEU A 4 -70.01 -27.61 44.45
C LEU A 4 -69.45 -28.78 43.60
N ARG A 5 -70.01 -28.93 42.41
CA ARG A 5 -69.53 -29.85 41.37
C ARG A 5 -68.42 -29.17 40.58
N LEU A 6 -67.23 -29.78 40.55
CA LEU A 6 -66.12 -29.41 39.61
C LEU A 6 -66.36 -30.11 38.26
N SER A 7 -66.46 -29.30 37.20
CA SER A 7 -66.45 -29.77 35.80
C SER A 7 -65.04 -29.67 35.26
N CYS A 8 -64.46 -30.81 34.93
CA CYS A 8 -63.16 -30.86 34.16
C CYS A 8 -63.37 -30.55 32.68
N TRP A 9 -62.72 -29.51 32.21
CA TRP A 9 -62.59 -29.28 30.76
C TRP A 9 -61.22 -29.76 30.32
N ALA A 10 -61.20 -30.75 29.45
CA ALA A 10 -59.95 -31.22 28.75
C ALA A 10 -59.68 -30.30 27.57
N ALA A 11 -58.61 -29.56 27.64
CA ALA A 11 -58.09 -28.78 26.52
C ALA A 11 -57.24 -29.63 25.61
N LEU A 12 -57.69 -29.84 24.38
CA LEU A 12 -56.93 -30.53 23.32
C LEU A 12 -55.94 -29.54 22.72
N ALA A 13 -54.64 -29.71 22.99
CA ALA A 13 -53.60 -28.90 22.37
C ALA A 13 -53.20 -29.52 21.01
N LEU A 14 -53.58 -28.85 19.92
CA LEU A 14 -53.07 -29.13 18.56
C LEU A 14 -51.68 -28.55 18.44
N THR A 15 -50.65 -29.38 18.35
CA THR A 15 -49.30 -28.97 18.01
C THR A 15 -49.16 -28.87 16.49
N LEU A 16 -49.20 -27.64 15.94
CA LEU A 16 -48.78 -27.38 14.57
C LEU A 16 -47.22 -27.42 14.49
N THR A 17 -46.68 -28.45 13.90
CA THR A 17 -45.25 -28.50 13.51
C THR A 17 -45.08 -27.85 12.16
N TRP A 18 -44.43 -26.68 12.12
CA TRP A 18 -43.96 -26.08 10.86
C TRP A 18 -42.65 -26.70 10.49
N PRO A 19 -42.45 -27.06 9.21
CA PRO A 19 -41.13 -27.49 8.75
C PRO A 19 -40.17 -26.28 8.70
N VAL A 20 -39.11 -26.33 9.50
CA VAL A 20 -37.98 -25.39 9.41
C VAL A 20 -37.20 -25.76 8.13
N ALA A 21 -37.40 -25.01 7.05
CA ALA A 21 -36.58 -25.08 5.90
C ALA A 21 -35.16 -24.55 6.25
N SER A 22 -34.22 -25.46 6.44
CA SER A 22 -32.82 -25.14 6.61
C SER A 22 -32.29 -24.62 5.27
N ALA A 23 -32.26 -23.31 5.10
CA ALA A 23 -31.55 -22.69 3.98
C ALA A 23 -30.04 -22.83 4.26
N ALA A 24 -29.41 -23.81 3.63
CA ALA A 24 -27.96 -23.92 3.58
C ALA A 24 -27.42 -22.69 2.83
N ASN A 25 -26.90 -21.71 3.57
CA ASN A 25 -26.10 -20.63 3.03
C ASN A 25 -24.80 -21.22 2.48
N SER A 26 -24.79 -21.54 1.20
CA SER A 26 -23.54 -21.73 0.48
C SER A 26 -22.77 -20.42 0.51
N PRO A 27 -21.46 -20.42 0.85
CA PRO A 27 -20.66 -19.21 0.80
C PRO A 27 -20.63 -18.73 -0.66
N THR A 28 -21.27 -17.59 -0.92
CA THR A 28 -21.16 -16.90 -2.19
C THR A 28 -19.69 -16.54 -2.38
N LYS A 29 -19.04 -17.23 -3.33
CA LYS A 29 -17.74 -16.85 -3.86
C LYS A 29 -17.79 -15.37 -4.20
N PRO A 30 -16.85 -14.51 -3.73
CA PRO A 30 -16.91 -13.10 -4.05
C PRO A 30 -16.96 -12.96 -5.57
N SER A 31 -17.99 -12.26 -6.07
CA SER A 31 -18.17 -11.99 -7.50
C SER A 31 -16.90 -11.34 -8.02
N GLY A 32 -16.22 -12.03 -8.94
CA GLY A 32 -14.98 -11.57 -9.51
C GLY A 32 -15.13 -10.13 -10.03
N ILE A 33 -14.30 -9.21 -9.51
CA ILE A 33 -14.14 -7.88 -10.07
C ILE A 33 -13.70 -8.14 -11.52
N ALA A 34 -14.57 -7.83 -12.48
CA ALA A 34 -14.27 -8.02 -13.89
C ALA A 34 -12.93 -7.33 -14.20
N SER A 35 -11.96 -8.12 -14.65
CA SER A 35 -10.60 -7.68 -14.98
C SER A 35 -10.65 -6.83 -16.25
N ALA A 36 -10.87 -5.51 -16.08
CA ALA A 36 -10.40 -4.60 -17.10
C ALA A 36 -8.86 -4.62 -17.00
N ALA A 37 -8.19 -5.03 -18.07
CA ALA A 37 -6.73 -5.10 -18.10
C ALA A 37 -6.15 -3.71 -17.80
N PRO A 38 -5.37 -3.51 -16.71
CA PRO A 38 -4.91 -2.17 -16.28
C PRO A 38 -3.97 -1.52 -17.28
N CYS A 39 -3.40 -2.34 -18.18
CA CYS A 39 -2.30 -1.93 -19.03
C CYS A 39 -2.67 -0.95 -20.14
N GLY A 40 -3.94 -0.88 -20.54
CA GLY A 40 -4.37 0.10 -21.54
C GLY A 40 -4.12 1.54 -21.10
N GLU A 41 -4.64 1.93 -19.95
CA GLU A 41 -4.50 3.28 -19.40
C GLU A 41 -3.08 3.54 -18.85
N LEU A 42 -2.46 2.56 -18.19
CA LEU A 42 -1.14 2.71 -17.60
C LEU A 42 -0.05 2.92 -18.67
N VAL A 43 -0.07 2.13 -19.75
CA VAL A 43 0.88 2.26 -20.86
C VAL A 43 0.73 3.61 -21.58
N ALA A 44 -0.49 4.11 -21.71
CA ALA A 44 -0.76 5.42 -22.33
C ALA A 44 -0.35 6.61 -21.45
N THR A 45 -0.12 6.39 -20.14
CA THR A 45 0.08 7.46 -19.16
C THR A 45 1.49 7.47 -18.57
N LEU A 46 2.03 6.29 -18.23
CA LEU A 46 3.29 6.18 -17.49
C LEU A 46 4.51 6.25 -18.44
N PRO A 47 5.58 6.96 -18.03
CA PRO A 47 6.80 7.03 -18.83
C PRO A 47 7.52 5.67 -18.82
N ASN A 48 8.13 5.29 -19.94
CA ASN A 48 8.97 4.08 -20.06
C ASN A 48 8.25 2.78 -19.64
N VAL A 49 6.92 2.72 -19.79
CA VAL A 49 6.12 1.53 -19.55
C VAL A 49 5.56 1.02 -20.86
N ARG A 50 6.08 -0.11 -21.33
CA ARG A 50 5.57 -0.83 -22.50
C ARG A 50 4.50 -1.82 -22.07
N ARG A 51 3.69 -2.27 -23.04
CA ARG A 51 2.61 -3.24 -22.79
C ARG A 51 3.13 -4.51 -22.16
N GLU A 52 4.22 -5.05 -22.68
CA GLU A 52 4.82 -6.31 -22.22
C GLU A 52 5.30 -6.20 -20.76
N LEU A 53 5.86 -5.05 -20.36
CA LEU A 53 6.26 -4.79 -18.96
C LEU A 53 5.03 -4.80 -18.04
N CYS A 54 3.97 -4.09 -18.43
CA CYS A 54 2.76 -4.03 -17.64
C CYS A 54 2.06 -5.40 -17.52
N GLU A 55 1.93 -6.14 -18.62
CA GLU A 55 1.31 -7.46 -18.63
C GLU A 55 2.11 -8.49 -17.82
N SER A 56 3.45 -8.45 -17.93
CA SER A 56 4.32 -9.32 -17.14
C SER A 56 4.27 -9.06 -15.64
N ALA A 57 3.82 -7.86 -15.21
CA ALA A 57 3.65 -7.53 -13.82
C ALA A 57 2.50 -8.33 -13.15
N GLN A 58 1.58 -8.92 -13.94
CA GLN A 58 0.46 -9.76 -13.46
C GLN A 58 -0.30 -9.10 -12.30
N LEU A 59 -0.67 -7.85 -12.49
CA LEU A 59 -1.37 -7.04 -11.50
C LEU A 59 -2.77 -7.58 -11.22
N VAL A 60 -3.14 -7.69 -9.94
CA VAL A 60 -4.48 -8.10 -9.51
C VAL A 60 -5.21 -6.93 -8.85
N PRO A 61 -6.52 -6.74 -9.09
CA PRO A 61 -7.30 -5.70 -8.45
C PRO A 61 -7.52 -6.03 -6.97
N VAL A 62 -7.25 -5.06 -6.09
CA VAL A 62 -7.30 -5.26 -4.63
C VAL A 62 -8.17 -4.23 -3.89
N ALA A 63 -8.41 -3.06 -4.51
CA ALA A 63 -9.22 -1.99 -3.92
C ALA A 63 -9.78 -1.06 -5.01
N ARG A 64 -10.48 -0.02 -4.57
CA ARG A 64 -11.00 1.05 -5.43
C ARG A 64 -10.69 2.41 -4.84
N SER A 65 -10.41 3.37 -5.73
CA SER A 65 -10.24 4.78 -5.41
C SER A 65 -11.59 5.48 -5.17
N VAL A 66 -11.54 6.77 -4.84
CA VAL A 66 -12.74 7.64 -4.69
C VAL A 66 -13.67 7.54 -5.91
N ARG A 67 -13.13 7.58 -7.13
CA ARG A 67 -13.91 7.46 -8.37
C ARG A 67 -14.21 6.01 -8.78
N GLY A 68 -13.92 5.03 -7.93
CA GLY A 68 -14.16 3.62 -8.21
C GLY A 68 -13.12 2.99 -9.14
N ARG A 69 -12.04 3.68 -9.52
CA ARG A 69 -10.94 3.10 -10.29
C ARG A 69 -10.24 2.02 -9.50
N LEU A 70 -9.84 0.95 -10.17
CA LEU A 70 -9.19 -0.17 -9.51
C LEU A 70 -7.77 0.21 -9.06
N ILE A 71 -7.45 -0.14 -7.81
CA ILE A 71 -6.09 -0.16 -7.28
C ILE A 71 -5.60 -1.59 -7.43
N TYR A 72 -4.41 -1.75 -7.97
CA TYR A 72 -3.82 -3.05 -8.25
C TYR A 72 -2.62 -3.32 -7.37
N ALA A 73 -2.41 -4.59 -7.06
CA ALA A 73 -1.22 -5.06 -6.37
C ALA A 73 -0.60 -6.27 -7.07
N ARG A 74 0.65 -6.54 -6.73
CA ARG A 74 1.38 -7.76 -7.09
C ARG A 74 2.10 -8.31 -5.88
N ASP A 75 1.83 -9.56 -5.52
CA ASP A 75 2.62 -10.31 -4.55
C ASP A 75 3.62 -11.21 -5.28
N ILE A 76 4.86 -11.20 -4.79
CA ILE A 76 5.91 -12.14 -5.18
C ILE A 76 6.33 -12.85 -3.90
N VAL A 77 5.83 -14.09 -3.78
CA VAL A 77 5.98 -14.89 -2.55
C VAL A 77 7.25 -15.73 -2.68
N PRO A 78 8.16 -15.70 -1.71
CA PRO A 78 9.36 -16.53 -1.72
C PRO A 78 9.03 -17.99 -1.39
N THR A 79 9.93 -18.90 -1.74
CA THR A 79 9.82 -20.32 -1.40
C THR A 79 10.07 -20.61 0.10
N GLN A 80 10.79 -19.73 0.77
CA GLN A 80 11.09 -19.78 2.19
C GLN A 80 10.56 -18.54 2.90
N PRO A 81 10.08 -18.64 4.15
CA PRO A 81 9.71 -17.47 4.95
C PRO A 81 10.85 -16.47 5.05
N GLY A 82 10.55 -15.19 4.86
CA GLY A 82 11.57 -14.15 4.87
C GLY A 82 11.01 -12.77 5.15
N LEU A 83 11.81 -11.76 4.83
CA LEU A 83 11.47 -10.36 5.01
C LEU A 83 10.23 -9.99 4.18
N ARG A 84 9.26 -9.32 4.78
CA ARG A 84 8.09 -8.77 4.08
C ARG A 84 8.32 -7.31 3.75
N VAL A 85 8.28 -6.99 2.45
CA VAL A 85 8.51 -5.63 1.94
C VAL A 85 7.29 -5.14 1.16
N LEU A 86 6.76 -3.99 1.58
CA LEU A 86 5.66 -3.30 0.90
C LEU A 86 6.25 -2.16 0.07
N VAL A 87 6.06 -2.20 -1.24
CA VAL A 87 6.51 -1.15 -2.18
C VAL A 87 5.30 -0.39 -2.71
N VAL A 88 5.34 0.93 -2.57
CA VAL A 88 4.24 1.82 -2.97
C VAL A 88 4.76 2.85 -3.98
N GLY A 89 4.12 2.92 -5.13
CA GLY A 89 4.33 3.98 -6.14
C GLY A 89 3.08 4.87 -6.27
N ALA A 90 3.27 6.03 -6.84
CA ALA A 90 2.23 7.02 -7.14
C ALA A 90 1.19 7.21 -6.02
N ILE A 91 1.65 7.43 -4.78
CA ILE A 91 0.82 8.00 -3.72
C ILE A 91 0.41 9.44 -4.11
N HIS A 92 1.30 10.15 -4.82
CA HIS A 92 1.00 11.38 -5.52
C HIS A 92 0.85 11.06 -7.01
N GLY A 93 -0.31 11.44 -7.58
CA GLY A 93 -0.65 11.01 -8.94
C GLY A 93 0.10 11.76 -10.04
N ASP A 94 0.74 12.89 -9.75
CA ASP A 94 1.58 13.64 -10.70
C ASP A 94 3.07 13.20 -10.69
N GLU A 95 3.41 12.19 -9.89
CA GLU A 95 4.74 11.58 -9.83
C GLU A 95 4.78 10.28 -10.66
N LEU A 96 4.53 10.39 -11.98
CA LEU A 96 4.34 9.25 -12.87
C LEU A 96 5.53 8.29 -12.93
N SER A 97 6.74 8.82 -12.79
CA SER A 97 7.97 8.02 -12.77
C SER A 97 8.01 7.03 -11.59
N SER A 98 7.40 7.37 -10.46
CA SER A 98 7.34 6.51 -9.28
C SER A 98 6.56 5.21 -9.55
N ALA A 99 5.41 5.32 -10.22
CA ALA A 99 4.64 4.16 -10.67
C ALA A 99 5.40 3.32 -11.69
N ALA A 100 6.07 3.97 -12.64
CA ALA A 100 6.85 3.29 -13.66
C ALA A 100 8.02 2.51 -13.06
N VAL A 101 8.78 3.10 -12.12
CA VAL A 101 9.87 2.41 -11.41
C VAL A 101 9.33 1.22 -10.62
N ALA A 102 8.19 1.35 -9.95
CA ALA A 102 7.56 0.24 -9.24
C ALA A 102 7.24 -0.95 -10.19
N LEU A 103 6.74 -0.69 -11.41
CA LEU A 103 6.51 -1.73 -12.42
C LEU A 103 7.82 -2.38 -12.91
N HIS A 104 8.88 -1.60 -13.13
CA HIS A 104 10.20 -2.15 -13.44
C HIS A 104 10.75 -3.03 -12.32
N TRP A 105 10.54 -2.64 -11.06
CA TRP A 105 10.98 -3.42 -9.90
C TRP A 105 10.16 -4.69 -9.68
N ILE A 106 8.88 -4.73 -10.04
CA ILE A 106 8.11 -5.99 -10.09
C ILE A 106 8.78 -7.00 -11.00
N ARG A 107 9.23 -6.57 -12.19
CA ARG A 107 9.94 -7.46 -13.12
C ARG A 107 11.27 -7.96 -12.52
N LEU A 108 12.03 -7.07 -11.89
CA LEU A 108 13.31 -7.45 -11.26
C LEU A 108 13.10 -8.43 -10.09
N ALA A 109 12.07 -8.21 -9.27
CA ALA A 109 11.72 -9.10 -8.17
C ALA A 109 11.25 -10.48 -8.66
N GLY A 110 10.54 -10.54 -9.80
CA GLY A 110 10.06 -11.78 -10.40
C GLY A 110 11.16 -12.57 -11.16
N GLN A 111 12.31 -11.96 -11.39
CA GLN A 111 13.45 -12.57 -12.11
C GLN A 111 14.75 -12.35 -11.33
N PRO A 112 14.84 -12.82 -10.08
CA PRO A 112 16.06 -12.63 -9.29
C PRO A 112 17.24 -13.38 -9.91
N PRO A 113 18.48 -12.86 -9.81
CA PRO A 113 19.68 -13.60 -10.15
C PRO A 113 19.75 -14.93 -9.39
N ALA A 114 20.34 -15.97 -10.01
CA ALA A 114 20.38 -17.32 -9.46
C ALA A 114 20.99 -17.41 -8.05
N ASP A 115 21.95 -16.54 -7.76
CA ASP A 115 22.67 -16.50 -6.48
C ASP A 115 22.01 -15.57 -5.43
N THR A 116 20.84 -14.97 -5.74
CA THR A 116 20.17 -14.07 -4.81
C THR A 116 19.24 -14.88 -3.89
N PRO A 117 19.38 -14.78 -2.56
CA PRO A 117 18.45 -15.42 -1.65
C PRO A 117 17.01 -14.96 -1.92
N GLN A 118 16.14 -15.87 -2.34
CA GLN A 118 14.72 -15.59 -2.57
C GLN A 118 13.95 -15.69 -1.25
N SER A 119 14.33 -14.86 -0.29
CA SER A 119 13.72 -14.86 1.04
C SER A 119 12.89 -13.60 1.32
N ILE A 120 12.56 -12.83 0.27
CA ILE A 120 11.76 -11.60 0.43
C ILE A 120 10.38 -11.81 -0.17
N HIS A 121 9.35 -11.65 0.66
CA HIS A 121 7.98 -11.55 0.23
C HIS A 121 7.69 -10.09 -0.14
N TRP A 122 7.62 -9.83 -1.43
CA TRP A 122 7.30 -8.52 -1.96
C TRP A 122 5.80 -8.36 -2.15
N ARG A 123 5.27 -7.23 -1.68
CA ARG A 123 3.96 -6.72 -2.08
C ARG A 123 4.14 -5.36 -2.73
N PHE A 124 3.77 -5.25 -4.00
CA PHE A 124 3.82 -4.00 -4.75
C PHE A 124 2.42 -3.41 -4.92
N VAL A 125 2.28 -2.11 -4.71
CA VAL A 125 1.14 -1.28 -5.09
C VAL A 125 1.68 -0.18 -6.01
N PRO A 126 1.83 -0.42 -7.33
CA PRO A 126 2.54 0.51 -8.21
C PRO A 126 1.80 1.84 -8.41
N VAL A 127 0.48 1.87 -8.27
CA VAL A 127 -0.35 3.08 -8.40
C VAL A 127 -1.36 3.11 -7.26
N LEU A 128 -1.02 3.82 -6.18
CA LEU A 128 -1.94 3.98 -5.05
C LEU A 128 -3.05 4.98 -5.35
N ASN A 129 -2.75 6.05 -6.11
CA ASN A 129 -3.67 7.12 -6.48
C ASN A 129 -4.02 7.09 -7.98
N PRO A 130 -4.84 6.13 -8.45
CA PRO A 130 -5.19 6.06 -9.87
C PRO A 130 -6.02 7.25 -10.36
N ASP A 131 -6.77 7.90 -9.49
CA ASP A 131 -7.54 9.09 -9.84
C ASP A 131 -6.63 10.27 -10.18
N GLY A 132 -5.56 10.47 -9.41
CA GLY A 132 -4.56 11.50 -9.67
C GLY A 132 -3.68 11.19 -10.89
N VAL A 133 -3.22 9.93 -11.03
CA VAL A 133 -2.40 9.49 -12.18
C VAL A 133 -3.12 9.65 -13.50
N LEU A 134 -4.40 9.27 -13.55
CA LEU A 134 -5.21 9.30 -14.77
C LEU A 134 -5.98 10.60 -14.99
N ALA A 135 -5.80 11.58 -14.11
CA ALA A 135 -6.30 12.94 -14.36
C ALA A 135 -5.59 13.60 -15.55
N ARG A 136 -6.21 14.62 -16.13
CA ARG A 136 -5.65 15.37 -17.25
C ARG A 136 -5.75 16.87 -16.95
N PRO A 137 -4.66 17.53 -16.57
CA PRO A 137 -3.31 16.97 -16.27
C PRO A 137 -3.32 16.09 -14.99
N PRO A 138 -2.29 15.23 -14.80
CA PRO A 138 -2.13 14.46 -13.57
C PRO A 138 -2.06 15.36 -12.33
N THR A 139 -2.60 14.88 -11.20
CA THR A 139 -2.68 15.66 -9.96
C THR A 139 -2.02 14.95 -8.81
N ARG A 140 -1.36 15.72 -7.92
CA ARG A 140 -0.77 15.19 -6.68
C ARG A 140 -1.82 14.50 -5.80
N VAL A 141 -2.92 15.21 -5.58
CA VAL A 141 -4.02 14.79 -4.72
C VAL A 141 -4.93 13.75 -5.40
N ASN A 142 -5.71 13.03 -4.61
CA ASN A 142 -6.75 12.13 -5.12
C ASN A 142 -7.99 12.90 -5.62
N ALA A 143 -9.05 12.19 -5.98
CA ALA A 143 -10.27 12.81 -6.51
C ALA A 143 -11.05 13.68 -5.50
N SER A 144 -10.83 13.49 -4.20
CA SER A 144 -11.36 14.34 -3.13
C SER A 144 -10.50 15.60 -2.89
N GLY A 145 -9.40 15.78 -3.61
CA GLY A 145 -8.46 16.88 -3.38
C GLY A 145 -7.56 16.68 -2.16
N VAL A 146 -7.42 15.45 -1.66
CA VAL A 146 -6.62 15.11 -0.48
C VAL A 146 -5.22 14.63 -0.87
N ASP A 147 -4.20 15.20 -0.21
CA ASP A 147 -2.83 14.67 -0.24
C ASP A 147 -2.78 13.39 0.59
N LEU A 148 -2.77 12.24 -0.07
CA LEU A 148 -2.78 10.92 0.58
C LEU A 148 -1.58 10.73 1.51
N ASN A 149 -0.43 11.37 1.21
CA ASN A 149 0.75 11.35 2.07
C ASN A 149 0.69 12.40 3.21
N ARG A 150 -0.51 12.84 3.57
CA ARG A 150 -0.85 13.66 4.74
C ARG A 150 -2.08 13.09 5.48
N ASN A 151 -2.60 11.95 5.04
CA ASN A 151 -3.87 11.40 5.51
C ASN A 151 -3.72 10.18 6.45
N PHE A 152 -2.49 9.79 6.85
CA PHE A 152 -2.26 8.69 7.81
C PHE A 152 -2.43 9.14 9.26
N PRO A 153 -2.87 8.23 10.17
CA PRO A 153 -3.22 8.58 11.55
C PRO A 153 -1.97 8.69 12.45
N THR A 154 -1.16 9.73 12.23
CA THR A 154 -0.08 10.09 13.15
C THR A 154 -0.64 10.63 14.45
N PRO A 155 0.05 10.53 15.61
CA PRO A 155 -0.38 11.14 16.85
C PRO A 155 -0.69 12.62 16.69
N ASN A 156 -1.77 13.07 17.34
CA ASN A 156 -2.26 14.44 17.27
C ASN A 156 -2.59 14.95 15.85
N TRP A 157 -2.82 14.08 14.90
CA TRP A 157 -3.07 14.41 13.49
C TRP A 157 -4.11 15.53 13.33
N GLN A 158 -5.23 15.47 14.07
CA GLN A 158 -6.33 16.45 13.98
C GLN A 158 -5.87 17.89 14.26
N ARG A 159 -4.90 18.06 15.18
CA ARG A 159 -4.30 19.34 15.49
C ARG A 159 -3.18 19.66 14.51
N ASP A 160 -2.22 18.75 14.37
CA ASP A 160 -0.93 19.03 13.75
C ASP A 160 -0.99 19.05 12.22
N ALA A 161 -1.80 18.21 11.59
CA ALA A 161 -1.94 18.20 10.13
C ALA A 161 -2.60 19.49 9.62
N ARG A 162 -3.62 19.97 10.34
CA ARG A 162 -4.29 21.22 10.01
C ARG A 162 -3.37 22.44 10.21
N ILE A 163 -2.69 22.52 11.36
CA ILE A 163 -1.74 23.61 11.65
C ILE A 163 -0.62 23.63 10.60
N TYR A 164 -0.07 22.46 10.27
CA TYR A 164 0.95 22.33 9.23
C TYR A 164 0.45 22.88 7.89
N TRP A 165 -0.72 22.40 7.43
CA TRP A 165 -1.32 22.85 6.19
C TRP A 165 -1.57 24.38 6.18
N GLU A 166 -2.15 24.92 7.25
CA GLU A 166 -2.46 26.35 7.35
C GLU A 166 -1.21 27.24 7.46
N LYS A 167 -0.25 26.86 8.28
CA LYS A 167 0.86 27.74 8.66
C LYS A 167 2.17 27.48 7.90
N ARG A 168 2.41 26.24 7.50
CA ARG A 168 3.66 25.87 6.81
C ARG A 168 3.51 25.78 5.30
N THR A 169 2.30 25.52 4.81
CA THR A 169 2.03 25.43 3.37
C THR A 169 1.14 26.57 2.85
N SER A 170 0.78 27.53 3.69
CA SER A 170 -0.12 28.64 3.33
C SER A 170 -1.44 28.17 2.70
N ARG A 171 -1.96 27.03 3.17
CA ARG A 171 -3.17 26.39 2.67
C ARG A 171 -3.06 25.93 1.19
N ASP A 172 -1.87 25.55 0.77
CA ASP A 172 -1.69 24.96 -0.57
C ASP A 172 -2.68 23.81 -0.76
N PRO A 173 -3.61 23.85 -1.73
CA PRO A 173 -4.59 22.79 -1.95
C PRO A 173 -3.94 21.45 -2.31
N ARG A 174 -2.74 21.48 -2.88
CA ARG A 174 -1.98 20.26 -3.17
C ARG A 174 -1.50 19.53 -1.91
N ARG A 175 -1.61 20.15 -0.73
CA ARG A 175 -1.14 19.62 0.55
C ARG A 175 -2.25 19.46 1.58
N TRP A 176 -3.51 19.52 1.11
CA TRP A 176 -4.68 19.33 1.97
C TRP A 176 -4.69 17.93 2.58
N PRO A 177 -4.66 17.79 3.93
CA PRO A 177 -4.57 16.49 4.59
C PRO A 177 -5.90 15.72 4.64
N GLY A 178 -6.99 16.32 4.17
CA GLY A 178 -8.34 15.77 4.31
C GLY A 178 -9.06 16.22 5.59
N PRO A 179 -10.34 15.86 5.76
CA PRO A 179 -11.14 16.26 6.90
C PRO A 179 -10.79 15.49 8.18
N GLN A 180 -10.28 14.26 8.05
CA GLN A 180 -9.86 13.39 9.15
C GLN A 180 -8.81 12.40 8.66
N PRO A 181 -8.02 11.78 9.57
CA PRO A 181 -7.08 10.74 9.15
C PRO A 181 -7.84 9.56 8.55
N LEU A 182 -7.28 8.96 7.51
CA LEU A 182 -7.89 7.86 6.77
C LEU A 182 -9.28 8.20 6.20
N SER A 183 -9.54 9.46 5.85
CA SER A 183 -10.78 9.85 5.16
C SER A 183 -10.91 9.22 3.78
N GLU A 184 -9.79 8.93 3.13
CA GLU A 184 -9.74 8.47 1.74
C GLU A 184 -9.69 6.95 1.62
N PRO A 185 -10.35 6.33 0.63
CA PRO A 185 -10.31 4.89 0.43
C PRO A 185 -8.89 4.38 0.13
N GLU A 186 -8.08 5.15 -0.57
CA GLU A 186 -6.70 4.81 -0.92
C GLU A 186 -5.81 4.74 0.34
N SER A 187 -5.91 5.72 1.23
CA SER A 187 -5.14 5.72 2.49
C SER A 187 -5.63 4.64 3.45
N ARG A 188 -6.94 4.38 3.53
CA ARG A 188 -7.48 3.25 4.29
C ARG A 188 -6.98 1.92 3.76
N PHE A 189 -6.98 1.74 2.44
CA PHE A 189 -6.45 0.53 1.81
C PHE A 189 -4.98 0.31 2.19
N LEU A 190 -4.12 1.32 2.02
CA LEU A 190 -2.70 1.17 2.35
C LEU A 190 -2.48 0.92 3.85
N HIS A 191 -3.22 1.62 4.71
CA HIS A 191 -3.20 1.37 6.15
C HIS A 191 -3.57 -0.08 6.49
N GLU A 192 -4.59 -0.64 5.83
CA GLU A 192 -4.99 -2.04 6.01
C GLU A 192 -3.92 -3.00 5.48
N GLN A 193 -3.24 -2.66 4.37
CA GLN A 193 -2.10 -3.45 3.89
C GLN A 193 -0.96 -3.47 4.92
N MET A 194 -0.65 -2.34 5.55
CA MET A 194 0.34 -2.30 6.64
C MET A 194 -0.06 -3.21 7.80
N ARG A 195 -1.35 -3.27 8.14
CA ARG A 195 -1.85 -4.10 9.24
C ARG A 195 -1.87 -5.59 8.88
N SER A 196 -2.42 -5.96 7.72
CA SER A 196 -2.67 -7.36 7.34
C SER A 196 -1.44 -8.05 6.76
N PHE A 197 -0.67 -7.37 5.91
CA PHE A 197 0.58 -7.88 5.36
C PHE A 197 1.71 -7.82 6.40
N ASN A 198 1.63 -6.89 7.36
CA ASN A 198 2.60 -6.68 8.44
C ASN A 198 4.04 -6.58 7.89
N PRO A 199 4.35 -5.57 7.04
CA PRO A 199 5.66 -5.42 6.44
C PRO A 199 6.72 -5.12 7.50
N GLN A 200 7.95 -5.54 7.24
CA GLN A 200 9.14 -5.23 8.03
C GLN A 200 9.96 -4.11 7.37
N LEU A 201 9.59 -3.74 6.15
CA LEU A 201 10.11 -2.61 5.40
C LEU A 201 9.01 -2.06 4.50
N ILE A 202 8.90 -0.74 4.44
CA ILE A 202 8.10 -0.04 3.45
C ILE A 202 9.05 0.73 2.54
N VAL A 203 8.81 0.66 1.23
CA VAL A 203 9.51 1.47 0.23
C VAL A 203 8.47 2.36 -0.46
N SER A 204 8.60 3.66 -0.27
CA SER A 204 7.73 4.68 -0.86
C SER A 204 8.48 5.38 -1.99
N ILE A 205 7.98 5.24 -3.22
CA ILE A 205 8.64 5.83 -4.38
C ILE A 205 7.95 7.14 -4.74
N HIS A 206 8.72 8.22 -4.79
CA HIS A 206 8.32 9.60 -5.01
C HIS A 206 9.18 10.29 -6.08
N ALA A 207 8.86 11.53 -6.38
CA ALA A 207 9.62 12.48 -7.20
C ALA A 207 9.18 13.93 -6.84
N PRO A 208 9.98 15.00 -7.13
CA PRO A 208 11.15 15.04 -8.00
C PRO A 208 12.47 15.41 -7.30
N TYR A 209 12.68 15.15 -6.02
CA TYR A 209 13.79 15.75 -5.25
C TYR A 209 15.18 15.17 -5.56
N GLY A 210 15.27 13.96 -6.10
CA GLY A 210 16.55 13.35 -6.45
C GLY A 210 17.40 12.90 -5.25
N VAL A 211 16.77 12.52 -4.14
CA VAL A 211 17.40 12.11 -2.89
C VAL A 211 16.83 10.80 -2.36
N LEU A 212 17.48 10.26 -1.35
CA LEU A 212 16.98 9.16 -0.55
C LEU A 212 16.60 9.70 0.82
N ASP A 213 15.39 9.42 1.29
CA ASP A 213 14.95 9.77 2.64
C ASP A 213 14.61 8.50 3.44
N PHE A 214 14.66 8.60 4.76
CA PHE A 214 14.46 7.44 5.63
C PHE A 214 13.81 7.84 6.94
N ASP A 215 12.76 7.10 7.30
CA ASP A 215 12.10 7.17 8.60
C ASP A 215 12.15 5.81 9.30
N GLY A 216 12.53 5.77 10.55
CA GLY A 216 12.46 4.53 11.34
C GLY A 216 13.66 4.27 12.24
N PRO A 217 13.63 3.15 13.00
CA PRO A 217 14.62 2.87 14.04
C PRO A 217 15.91 2.24 13.51
N SER A 218 15.93 1.77 12.26
CA SER A 218 17.09 1.08 11.68
C SER A 218 18.14 2.07 11.17
N VAL A 219 19.37 1.58 10.96
CA VAL A 219 20.41 2.37 10.28
C VAL A 219 20.02 2.54 8.81
N PRO A 220 19.88 3.78 8.31
CA PRO A 220 19.43 4.02 6.95
C PRO A 220 20.45 3.54 5.90
N PRO A 221 20.01 3.26 4.64
CA PRO A 221 20.93 3.14 3.54
C PRO A 221 21.56 4.52 3.25
N SER A 222 22.87 4.55 3.04
CA SER A 222 23.56 5.81 2.72
C SER A 222 23.25 6.31 1.32
N ARG A 223 22.91 5.38 0.41
CA ARG A 223 22.52 5.67 -0.97
C ARG A 223 21.78 4.49 -1.60
N LEU A 224 20.99 4.77 -2.64
CA LEU A 224 20.48 3.80 -3.61
C LEU A 224 20.81 4.31 -5.02
N GLY A 225 21.71 3.63 -5.74
CA GLY A 225 22.25 4.14 -6.99
C GLY A 225 22.92 5.50 -6.81
N ARG A 226 22.36 6.52 -7.45
CA ARG A 226 22.84 7.92 -7.35
C ARG A 226 22.06 8.77 -6.35
N LEU A 227 21.06 8.21 -5.70
CA LEU A 227 20.30 8.90 -4.67
C LEU A 227 21.02 8.76 -3.33
N TYR A 228 21.48 9.86 -2.79
CA TYR A 228 22.15 9.92 -1.49
C TYR A 228 21.14 10.26 -0.40
N LEU A 229 21.40 9.76 0.81
CA LEU A 229 20.59 10.05 1.97
C LEU A 229 20.60 11.56 2.27
N ASP A 230 19.40 12.15 2.22
CA ASP A 230 19.15 13.53 2.60
C ASP A 230 17.72 13.63 3.13
N GLN A 231 17.55 14.12 4.35
CA GLN A 231 16.24 14.12 5.00
C GLN A 231 15.29 15.15 4.38
N VAL A 232 14.21 14.67 3.79
CA VAL A 232 13.13 15.54 3.28
C VAL A 232 12.30 16.11 4.44
N GLY A 233 12.18 15.35 5.52
CA GLY A 233 11.53 15.77 6.76
C GLY A 233 10.32 14.95 7.17
N ILE A 234 9.96 15.09 8.44
CA ILE A 234 8.85 14.39 9.08
C ILE A 234 7.61 15.27 9.06
N PHE A 235 6.53 14.81 8.42
CA PHE A 235 5.30 15.58 8.24
C PHE A 235 4.11 14.92 8.95
N PRO A 236 3.20 15.69 9.57
CA PRO A 236 1.97 15.13 10.10
C PRO A 236 1.17 14.39 8.99
N GLY A 237 0.78 13.15 9.27
CA GLY A 237 0.00 12.33 8.37
C GLY A 237 0.77 11.73 7.18
N SER A 238 2.12 11.88 7.09
CA SER A 238 2.90 11.20 6.06
C SER A 238 3.07 9.71 6.37
N LEU A 239 3.29 8.92 5.30
CA LEU A 239 3.56 7.49 5.41
C LEU A 239 4.85 7.22 6.19
N GLY A 240 5.91 8.02 5.97
CA GLY A 240 7.17 7.91 6.69
C GLY A 240 7.00 8.15 8.19
N ASN A 241 6.32 9.25 8.56
CA ASN A 241 6.02 9.53 9.97
C ASN A 241 5.15 8.42 10.59
N TYR A 242 4.08 8.00 9.92
CA TYR A 242 3.20 6.96 10.44
C TYR A 242 3.90 5.61 10.54
N GLY A 243 4.48 5.13 9.46
CA GLY A 243 5.15 3.82 9.38
C GLY A 243 6.46 3.78 10.15
N GLY A 244 7.35 4.74 9.86
CA GLY A 244 8.70 4.76 10.40
C GLY A 244 8.76 5.18 11.86
N VAL A 245 8.21 6.36 12.17
CA VAL A 245 8.33 6.93 13.51
C VAL A 245 7.36 6.29 14.50
N HIS A 246 6.07 6.11 14.11
CA HIS A 246 5.07 5.65 15.07
C HIS A 246 4.87 4.14 15.09
N LYS A 247 5.02 3.45 13.96
CA LYS A 247 4.88 1.99 13.92
C LYS A 247 6.22 1.26 14.04
N GLY A 248 7.34 1.97 13.96
CA GLY A 248 8.67 1.37 14.03
C GLY A 248 8.99 0.46 12.84
N VAL A 249 8.26 0.59 11.75
CA VAL A 249 8.53 -0.10 10.49
C VAL A 249 9.37 0.81 9.63
N PRO A 250 10.63 0.47 9.31
CA PRO A 250 11.48 1.31 8.46
C PRO A 250 10.78 1.70 7.16
N VAL A 251 10.82 2.99 6.81
CA VAL A 251 10.32 3.51 5.55
C VAL A 251 11.49 4.13 4.78
N VAL A 252 11.82 3.52 3.66
CA VAL A 252 12.76 4.06 2.68
C VAL A 252 11.96 4.85 1.66
N THR A 253 12.18 6.16 1.60
CA THR A 253 11.56 7.03 0.59
C THR A 253 12.56 7.29 -0.52
N VAL A 254 12.24 6.77 -1.72
CA VAL A 254 13.02 6.94 -2.94
C VAL A 254 12.47 8.14 -3.69
N GLU A 255 13.13 9.28 -3.59
CA GLU A 255 12.78 10.52 -4.31
C GLU A 255 13.52 10.55 -5.65
N LEU A 256 12.84 10.16 -6.71
CA LEU A 256 13.40 10.19 -8.06
C LEU A 256 13.67 11.63 -8.52
N PRO A 257 14.67 11.87 -9.41
CA PRO A 257 15.01 13.25 -9.80
C PRO A 257 14.01 13.91 -10.76
N ASN A 258 13.03 13.17 -11.29
CA ASN A 258 12.06 13.70 -12.24
C ASN A 258 10.71 12.95 -12.15
N SER A 259 9.62 13.71 -12.07
CA SER A 259 8.26 13.14 -11.95
C SER A 259 7.75 12.50 -13.26
N LEU A 260 8.23 12.95 -14.41
CA LEU A 260 7.72 12.55 -15.72
C LEU A 260 8.67 11.67 -16.54
N ARG A 261 9.89 11.44 -16.05
CA ARG A 261 10.91 10.62 -16.71
C ARG A 261 11.52 9.67 -15.70
N THR A 262 11.58 8.39 -16.04
CA THR A 262 12.30 7.41 -15.22
C THR A 262 13.81 7.61 -15.32
N PRO A 263 14.56 7.19 -14.30
CA PRO A 263 15.99 6.93 -14.47
C PRO A 263 16.23 5.91 -15.58
N LEU A 264 17.47 5.81 -16.05
CA LEU A 264 17.88 4.77 -17.01
C LEU A 264 17.69 3.38 -16.41
N ASP A 265 17.46 2.37 -17.24
CA ASP A 265 17.28 0.97 -16.81
C ASP A 265 18.45 0.47 -15.94
N ALA A 266 19.68 0.88 -16.26
CA ALA A 266 20.85 0.55 -15.44
C ALA A 266 20.80 1.20 -14.04
N GLU A 267 20.33 2.43 -13.95
CA GLU A 267 20.19 3.15 -12.68
C GLU A 267 19.06 2.55 -11.82
N MET A 268 17.91 2.22 -12.43
CA MET A 268 16.81 1.53 -11.74
C MET A 268 17.24 0.16 -11.18
N ARG A 269 18.05 -0.60 -11.96
CA ARG A 269 18.65 -1.86 -11.48
C ARG A 269 19.64 -1.63 -10.34
N GLN A 270 20.49 -0.61 -10.44
CA GLN A 270 21.47 -0.31 -9.37
C GLN A 270 20.76 0.06 -8.07
N MET A 271 19.72 0.92 -8.13
CA MET A 271 18.91 1.25 -6.95
C MET A 271 18.26 0.00 -6.34
N TRP A 272 17.74 -0.89 -7.18
CA TRP A 272 17.16 -2.15 -6.75
C TRP A 272 18.16 -3.05 -6.02
N PHE A 273 19.36 -3.27 -6.57
CA PHE A 273 20.37 -4.10 -5.94
C PHE A 273 20.92 -3.49 -4.65
N ASP A 274 21.09 -2.17 -4.60
CA ASP A 274 21.51 -1.48 -3.37
C ASP A 274 20.44 -1.62 -2.28
N LEU A 275 19.15 -1.51 -2.63
CA LEU A 275 18.03 -1.75 -1.71
C LEU A 275 18.01 -3.20 -1.19
N LEU A 276 18.15 -4.19 -2.09
CA LEU A 276 18.19 -5.60 -1.73
C LEU A 276 19.32 -5.89 -0.73
N ARG A 277 20.54 -5.45 -1.06
CA ARG A 277 21.70 -5.64 -0.21
C ARG A 277 21.47 -5.04 1.18
N TRP A 278 21.08 -3.77 1.24
CA TRP A 278 20.81 -3.09 2.52
C TRP A 278 19.70 -3.78 3.32
N ALA A 279 18.58 -4.12 2.69
CA ALA A 279 17.45 -4.76 3.35
C ALA A 279 17.84 -6.14 3.92
N THR A 280 18.59 -6.95 3.16
CA THR A 280 19.06 -8.27 3.59
C THR A 280 20.06 -8.17 4.74
N GLU A 281 21.01 -7.24 4.67
CA GLU A 281 22.03 -7.04 5.71
C GLU A 281 21.48 -6.46 7.01
N ARG A 282 20.47 -5.60 6.95
CA ARG A 282 19.97 -4.84 8.10
C ARG A 282 18.68 -5.36 8.69
N LEU A 283 17.83 -5.99 7.90
CA LEU A 283 16.48 -6.39 8.29
C LEU A 283 16.25 -7.91 8.08
N GLY A 284 17.13 -8.59 7.38
CA GLY A 284 17.08 -10.04 7.20
C GLY A 284 17.17 -10.79 8.54
N PRO A 285 16.72 -12.05 8.61
CA PRO A 285 16.90 -12.86 9.82
C PRO A 285 18.40 -12.89 10.15
N VAL A 286 18.73 -12.56 11.38
CA VAL A 286 20.10 -12.72 11.89
C VAL A 286 20.46 -14.19 11.68
N ALA A 287 21.46 -14.47 10.83
CA ALA A 287 22.02 -15.81 10.72
C ALA A 287 22.40 -16.22 12.14
N THR A 288 21.66 -17.16 12.73
CA THR A 288 22.04 -17.76 14.00
C THR A 288 23.33 -18.52 13.72
N GLY A 289 24.44 -17.79 13.82
CA GLY A 289 25.77 -18.38 13.79
C GLY A 289 25.82 -19.42 14.89
N GLY A 290 25.78 -20.70 14.50
CA GLY A 290 26.03 -21.79 15.40
C GLY A 290 27.41 -21.57 16.04
N ARG A 291 27.41 -21.09 17.27
CA ARG A 291 28.53 -21.37 18.16
C ARG A 291 28.40 -22.87 18.45
N THR A 292 29.10 -23.68 17.70
CA THR A 292 29.48 -25.04 18.16
C THR A 292 30.34 -24.86 19.37
N PRO A 293 30.09 -25.66 20.43
CA PRO A 293 30.83 -25.65 21.70
C PRO A 293 32.27 -26.09 21.55
#